data_8904d509f07066093095451cc1b88660
#
_entry.id   8904d509f07066093095451cc1b88660
#
_cell.length_a   1.000
_cell.length_b   1.000
_cell.length_c   1.000
_cell.angle_alpha   90.00
_cell.angle_beta   90.00
_cell.angle_gamma   90.00
#
_symmetry.space_group_name_H-M   'P 1'
#
loop_
_entity.id
_entity.type
_entity.pdbx_description
1 polymer ?
#
loop_
_entity_poly.entity_id
_entity_poly.type
_entity_poly.pdbx_seq_one_letter_code
_entity_poly.pdbx_strand_id
1 'polypeptide(L)' 'MPTITASDFRNGVTFEMDGQVMQVVEFQHVKPGKGAAFVRTKMKNVITGGVTETSFNPTAKFEQAYVERK' A
#
# COMPACT_ATOMS: atom_id res chain seq x y z
N MET A 1 10.31 -13.00 -3.03
CA MET A 1 9.89 -11.61 -3.08
C MET A 1 9.87 -11.07 -1.67
N PRO A 2 10.35 -9.86 -1.48
CA PRO A 2 10.33 -9.30 -0.13
C PRO A 2 8.90 -9.02 0.33
N THR A 3 8.71 -9.18 1.62
CA THR A 3 7.43 -8.88 2.25
C THR A 3 7.54 -7.52 2.93
N ILE A 4 6.56 -6.68 2.71
CA ILE A 4 6.50 -5.37 3.35
C ILE A 4 5.24 -5.27 4.17
N THR A 5 5.26 -4.36 5.12
CA THR A 5 4.06 -4.05 5.90
C THR A 5 3.50 -2.71 5.45
N ALA A 6 2.27 -2.44 5.88
CA ALA A 6 1.64 -1.18 5.53
C ALA A 6 2.45 0.00 6.06
N SER A 7 3.18 -0.20 7.17
CA SER A 7 4.01 0.87 7.72
C SER A 7 5.25 1.13 6.86
N ASP A 8 5.54 0.24 5.92
CA ASP A 8 6.66 0.42 5.00
C ASP A 8 6.24 1.13 3.72
N PHE A 9 4.98 1.46 3.59
CA PHE A 9 4.49 2.11 2.38
C PHE A 9 5.14 3.46 2.19
N ARG A 10 5.51 3.73 0.95
CA ARG A 10 6.06 5.03 0.53
C ARG A 10 5.48 5.33 -0.82
N ASN A 11 5.54 6.59 -1.21
CA ASN A 11 5.10 6.98 -2.55
C ASN A 11 5.92 6.22 -3.58
N GLY A 12 5.22 5.57 -4.49
CA GLY A 12 5.87 4.84 -5.55
C GLY A 12 6.10 3.37 -5.26
N VAL A 13 5.84 2.93 -4.03
CA VAL A 13 5.98 1.51 -3.69
C VAL A 13 4.90 0.72 -4.40
N THR A 14 5.27 -0.40 -4.99
CA THR A 14 4.32 -1.32 -5.61
C THR A 14 4.22 -2.59 -4.77
N PHE A 15 3.03 -3.10 -4.68
CA PHE A 15 2.79 -4.32 -3.93
C PHE A 15 1.64 -5.09 -4.57
N GLU A 16 1.55 -6.36 -4.20
CA GLU A 16 0.54 -7.26 -4.76
C GLU A 16 -0.60 -7.43 -3.77
N MET A 17 -1.80 -7.30 -4.26
CA MET A 17 -2.99 -7.49 -3.45
C MET A 17 -4.08 -8.07 -4.32
N ASP A 18 -4.66 -9.19 -3.86
CA ASP A 18 -5.76 -9.85 -4.58
C ASP A 18 -5.39 -10.16 -6.03
N GLY A 19 -4.14 -10.56 -6.26
CA GLY A 19 -3.69 -10.87 -7.60
C GLY A 19 -3.49 -9.69 -8.50
N GLN A 20 -3.50 -8.49 -7.93
CA GLN A 20 -3.32 -7.26 -8.69
C GLN A 20 -2.13 -6.50 -8.16
N VAL A 21 -1.47 -5.79 -9.05
CA VAL A 21 -0.33 -4.96 -8.68
C VAL A 21 -0.83 -3.54 -8.43
N MET A 22 -0.59 -3.07 -7.22
CA MET A 22 -1.01 -1.74 -6.81
C MET A 22 0.21 -0.91 -6.51
N GLN A 23 0.11 0.38 -6.82
CA GLN A 23 1.18 1.32 -6.55
C GLN A 23 0.69 2.38 -5.57
N VAL A 24 1.47 2.59 -4.52
CA VAL A 24 1.12 3.60 -3.51
C VAL A 24 1.31 4.97 -4.12
N VAL A 25 0.24 5.74 -4.20
CA VAL A 25 0.28 7.11 -4.70
C VAL A 25 0.43 8.07 -3.54
N GLU A 26 -0.26 7.76 -2.44
CA GLU A 26 -0.24 8.62 -1.26
C GLU A 26 -0.49 7.75 -0.06
N PHE A 27 0.14 8.11 1.05
CA PHE A 27 -0.07 7.35 2.28
C PHE A 27 -0.04 8.31 3.46
N GLN A 28 -0.72 7.89 4.53
CA GLN A 28 -0.76 8.69 5.75
C GLN A 28 -0.88 7.76 6.93
N HIS A 29 0.00 7.94 7.90
CA HIS A 29 -0.07 7.21 9.16
C HIS A 29 -0.96 7.99 10.12
N VAL A 30 -2.04 7.36 10.55
CA VAL A 30 -3.00 8.01 11.43
C VAL A 30 -2.98 7.31 12.77
N LYS A 31 -2.82 8.10 13.82
CA LYS A 31 -2.85 7.60 15.19
C LYS A 31 -3.97 8.29 15.94
N PRO A 32 -5.15 7.70 15.95
CA PRO A 32 -6.25 8.32 16.70
C PRO A 32 -5.94 8.29 18.20
N GLY A 33 -6.50 9.23 18.92
CA GLY A 33 -6.30 9.27 20.36
C GLY A 33 -6.78 8.02 21.05
N LYS A 34 -7.83 7.42 20.51
CA LYS A 34 -8.35 6.16 21.00
C LYS A 34 -8.43 5.20 19.84
N GLY A 35 -8.13 3.95 20.11
CA GLY A 35 -8.20 2.92 19.10
C GLY A 35 -6.86 2.67 18.46
N ALA A 36 -6.86 1.77 17.50
CA ALA A 36 -5.63 1.32 16.87
C ALA A 36 -5.22 2.26 15.76
N ALA A 37 -3.92 2.43 15.61
CA ALA A 37 -3.38 3.20 14.50
C ALA A 37 -3.67 2.49 13.17
N PHE A 38 -3.70 3.25 12.11
CA PHE A 38 -3.88 2.66 10.79
C PHE A 38 -3.15 3.51 9.76
N VAL A 39 -2.90 2.90 8.59
CA VAL A 39 -2.24 3.56 7.48
C VAL A 39 -3.28 3.77 6.39
N ARG A 40 -3.56 5.02 6.13
CA ARG A 40 -4.49 5.37 5.06
C ARG A 40 -3.70 5.44 3.77
N THR A 41 -4.05 4.57 2.85
CA THR A 41 -3.26 4.40 1.63
C THR A 41 -4.11 4.67 0.41
N LYS A 42 -3.64 5.57 -0.43
CA LYS A 42 -4.23 5.78 -1.74
C LYS A 42 -3.34 5.07 -2.74
N MET A 43 -3.93 4.16 -3.47
CA MET A 43 -3.17 3.32 -4.37
C MET A 43 -3.80 3.30 -5.74
N LYS A 44 -2.97 3.06 -6.73
CA LYS A 44 -3.39 3.01 -8.11
C LYS A 44 -3.15 1.60 -8.64
N ASN A 45 -4.16 1.05 -9.30
CA ASN A 45 -3.98 -0.23 -9.97
C ASN A 45 -3.13 0.01 -11.20
N VAL A 46 -1.98 -0.65 -11.25
CA VAL A 46 -1.03 -0.42 -12.33
C VAL A 46 -1.57 -0.93 -13.65
N ILE A 47 -2.44 -1.94 -13.59
CA ILE A 47 -2.95 -2.59 -14.78
C ILE A 47 -4.16 -1.83 -15.33
N THR A 48 -5.13 -1.54 -14.49
CA THR A 48 -6.36 -0.88 -14.94
C THR A 48 -6.29 0.63 -14.84
N GLY A 49 -5.41 1.15 -14.01
CA GLY A 49 -5.29 2.58 -13.82
C GLY A 49 -6.24 3.19 -12.82
N GLY A 50 -7.07 2.35 -12.19
CA GLY A 50 -8.03 2.85 -11.21
C GLY A 50 -7.35 3.21 -9.90
N VAL A 51 -7.86 4.24 -9.24
CA VAL A 51 -7.32 4.70 -7.95
C VAL A 51 -8.31 4.32 -6.86
N THR A 52 -7.78 3.72 -5.79
CA THR A 52 -8.58 3.28 -4.66
C THR A 52 -7.91 3.73 -3.37
N GLU A 53 -8.71 4.10 -2.40
CA GLU A 53 -8.22 4.48 -1.09
C GLU A 53 -8.68 3.46 -0.08
N THR A 54 -7.75 2.94 0.71
CA THR A 54 -8.03 1.90 1.69
C THR A 54 -7.17 2.12 2.92
N SER A 55 -7.75 1.83 4.08
CA SER A 55 -7.02 1.89 5.34
C SER A 55 -6.53 0.49 5.69
N PHE A 56 -5.28 0.42 6.09
CA PHE A 56 -4.67 -0.85 6.47
C PHE A 56 -4.16 -0.78 7.89
N ASN A 57 -4.14 -1.95 8.54
CA ASN A 57 -3.46 -2.08 9.80
C ASN A 57 -1.96 -1.91 9.57
N PRO A 58 -1.24 -1.15 10.42
CA PRO A 58 0.18 -0.93 10.18
C PRO A 58 0.99 -2.23 10.14
N THR A 59 0.49 -3.29 10.74
CA THR A 59 1.18 -4.57 10.72
C THR A 59 0.73 -5.47 9.58
N ALA A 60 -0.21 -5.01 8.74
CA ALA A 60 -0.64 -5.79 7.60
C ALA A 60 0.53 -6.05 6.66
N LYS A 61 0.63 -7.28 6.18
CA LYS A 61 1.76 -7.69 5.36
C LYS A 61 1.31 -7.89 3.93
N PHE A 62 2.17 -7.46 3.03
CA PHE A 62 1.92 -7.61 1.60
C PHE A 62 3.21 -8.06 0.92
N GLU A 63 3.07 -8.67 -0.22
CA GLU A 63 4.23 -8.99 -1.04
C GLU A 63 4.56 -7.81 -1.92
N GLN A 64 5.79 -7.36 -1.84
CA GLN A 64 6.23 -6.24 -2.65
C GLN A 64 6.37 -6.69 -4.09
N ALA A 65 5.64 -6.04 -4.97
CA ALA A 65 5.78 -6.30 -6.40
C ALA A 65 6.93 -5.49 -6.93
N TYR A 66 7.71 -6.13 -7.78
CA TYR A 66 8.86 -5.47 -8.37
C TYR A 66 8.56 -5.20 -9.83
N VAL A 67 8.44 -3.93 -10.16
CA VAL A 67 8.18 -3.54 -11.54
C VAL A 67 9.45 -2.95 -12.10
N GLU A 68 9.98 -3.60 -13.12
CA GLU A 68 11.19 -3.14 -13.76
C GLU A 68 10.84 -2.20 -14.90
N ARG A 69 11.52 -1.08 -14.94
CA ARG A 69 11.27 -0.08 -15.97
C ARG A 69 12.53 0.18 -16.74
N LYS A 70 12.34 0.35 -18.01
CA LYS A 70 13.44 0.66 -18.90
C LYS A 70 13.38 2.08 -19.39
#